data_d00b38eb1b55baa5b170d7b79322c9f8
#
_entry.id   d00b38eb1b55baa5b170d7b79322c9f8
#
_cell.length_a   1.000
_cell.length_b   1.000
_cell.length_c   1.000
_cell.angle_alpha   90.00
_cell.angle_beta   90.00
_cell.angle_gamma   90.00
#
_symmetry.space_group_name_H-M   'P 1'
#
loop_
_entity.id
_entity.type
_entity.pdbx_description
1 polymer ?
#
loop_
_entity_poly.entity_id
_entity_poly.type
_entity_poly.pdbx_seq_one_letter_code
_entity_poly.pdbx_strand_id
1 'polypeptide(L)'
;GDIYYNADPSSGVIKYVGKPISGGTWASGGDLSTPRRYAAGIGSTTAGLVFGGSSPPVVAITESYDGTSWTEVGDLNAPQNAQASAGTTTSGMSALGAQSPGSNVEDWNGTSWTSNPHSANSPRQFPGGDGASNNSALMVGGEPSPGALTEIYDGSSWTESGDLNTARNQLAGTGITTAFIAMGGNTGADAETFNGSTWTAVTDMNTGRAFLCASCTSSLALGFAGDPDRAITESWDGSSWTEVADLATGREAGAGSNVTGNTSAFLASGYTTTLVATTEEWTVPESLQTLASTNA
;
A
#
# COMPACT_ATOMS: atom_id res chain seq x y z
N GLY A 1 -12.88 8.62 -13.80
CA GLY A 1 -12.41 9.62 -14.75
C GLY A 1 -13.38 10.78 -14.86
N ASP A 2 -12.89 12.01 -14.72
CA ASP A 2 -13.72 13.20 -14.85
C ASP A 2 -14.09 13.38 -16.33
N ILE A 3 -15.38 13.47 -16.60
CA ILE A 3 -15.89 13.76 -17.95
C ILE A 3 -15.91 15.28 -18.11
N TYR A 4 -14.97 15.82 -18.88
CA TYR A 4 -15.01 17.22 -19.28
C TYR A 4 -15.81 17.33 -20.58
N TYR A 5 -16.92 18.04 -20.56
CA TYR A 5 -17.64 18.47 -21.74
C TYR A 5 -16.82 19.55 -22.44
N ASN A 6 -16.08 19.20 -23.47
CA ASN A 6 -15.68 20.18 -24.48
C ASN A 6 -16.49 19.84 -25.75
N ALA A 7 -17.69 20.38 -25.82
CA ALA A 7 -18.50 20.27 -27.02
C ALA A 7 -17.86 21.18 -28.08
N ASP A 8 -17.15 20.60 -29.03
CA ASP A 8 -16.97 21.25 -30.32
C ASP A 8 -18.31 21.13 -31.06
N PRO A 9 -19.07 22.23 -31.20
CA PRO A 9 -20.40 22.17 -31.81
C PRO A 9 -20.36 21.73 -33.26
N SER A 10 -19.17 21.69 -33.90
CA SER A 10 -19.03 21.34 -35.32
C SER A 10 -18.73 19.86 -35.55
N SER A 11 -18.30 19.11 -34.56
CA SER A 11 -17.87 17.71 -34.74
C SER A 11 -18.73 16.64 -34.02
N GLY A 12 -19.55 17.07 -33.06
CA GLY A 12 -20.37 16.12 -32.25
C GLY A 12 -19.53 15.15 -31.41
N VAL A 13 -18.23 15.41 -31.21
CA VAL A 13 -17.28 14.54 -30.51
C VAL A 13 -17.18 14.93 -29.04
N ILE A 14 -17.51 14.00 -28.16
CA ILE A 14 -17.25 14.13 -26.73
C ILE A 14 -15.83 13.60 -26.46
N LYS A 15 -14.96 14.42 -25.89
CA LYS A 15 -13.65 14.01 -25.42
C LYS A 15 -13.71 13.84 -23.91
N TYR A 16 -13.17 12.75 -23.40
CA TYR A 16 -12.98 12.55 -21.98
C TYR A 16 -11.51 12.19 -21.69
N VAL A 17 -11.04 12.56 -20.51
CA VAL A 17 -9.73 12.14 -20.03
C VAL A 17 -9.90 10.78 -19.37
N GLY A 18 -9.36 9.74 -19.98
CA GLY A 18 -9.30 8.40 -19.41
C GLY A 18 -7.85 8.05 -19.06
N LYS A 19 -7.64 7.42 -17.94
CA LYS A 19 -6.34 6.84 -17.59
C LYS A 19 -6.41 5.34 -17.84
N PRO A 20 -5.78 4.80 -18.91
CA PRO A 20 -5.73 3.37 -19.12
C PRO A 20 -4.84 2.72 -18.05
N ILE A 21 -5.30 1.66 -17.44
CA ILE A 21 -4.60 0.92 -16.38
C ILE A 21 -3.25 0.38 -16.86
N SER A 22 -3.16 0.04 -18.14
CA SER A 22 -1.99 -0.61 -18.75
C SER A 22 -0.89 0.36 -19.23
N GLY A 23 -1.03 1.65 -19.04
CA GLY A 23 -0.10 2.66 -19.60
C GLY A 23 0.81 3.35 -18.58
N GLY A 24 0.83 2.91 -17.32
CA GLY A 24 1.67 3.50 -16.30
C GLY A 24 3.14 3.12 -16.42
N THR A 25 4.01 3.95 -15.86
CA THR A 25 5.46 3.72 -15.81
C THR A 25 6.03 4.12 -14.46
N TRP A 26 7.13 3.49 -14.08
CA TRP A 26 7.93 3.87 -12.92
C TRP A 26 9.01 4.88 -13.34
N ALA A 27 9.25 5.88 -12.50
CA ALA A 27 10.32 6.86 -12.65
C ALA A 27 11.01 7.07 -11.30
N SER A 28 12.28 7.45 -11.29
CA SER A 28 13.00 7.73 -10.06
C SER A 28 12.44 8.99 -9.39
N GLY A 29 12.18 8.90 -8.08
CA GLY A 29 11.92 10.02 -7.18
C GLY A 29 13.15 10.41 -6.37
N GLY A 30 12.99 11.30 -5.38
CA GLY A 30 14.02 11.64 -4.41
C GLY A 30 14.28 10.48 -3.45
N ASP A 31 15.54 10.28 -3.02
CA ASP A 31 15.93 9.20 -2.12
C ASP A 31 15.67 9.56 -0.65
N LEU A 32 15.34 8.55 0.17
CA LEU A 32 15.31 8.67 1.62
C LEU A 32 16.70 9.03 2.18
N SER A 33 16.74 9.71 3.32
CA SER A 33 18.00 9.99 4.02
C SER A 33 18.62 8.73 4.60
N THR A 34 17.80 7.77 5.04
CA THR A 34 18.24 6.55 5.70
C THR A 34 17.77 5.31 4.96
N PRO A 35 18.71 4.52 4.35
CA PRO A 35 18.36 3.25 3.72
C PRO A 35 17.82 2.25 4.76
N ARG A 36 16.67 1.63 4.51
CA ARG A 36 16.06 0.68 5.44
C ARG A 36 15.09 -0.28 4.74
N ARG A 37 14.76 -1.37 5.39
CA ARG A 37 13.75 -2.34 4.96
C ARG A 37 12.69 -2.56 6.04
N TYR A 38 11.58 -3.18 5.68
CA TYR A 38 10.46 -3.44 6.61
C TYR A 38 9.90 -2.16 7.23
N ALA A 39 10.04 -1.04 6.56
CA ALA A 39 9.36 0.21 6.90
C ALA A 39 7.93 0.18 6.38
N ALA A 40 7.05 0.96 6.99
CA ALA A 40 5.70 1.18 6.49
C ALA A 40 5.62 2.52 5.73
N GLY A 41 4.68 2.61 4.79
CA GLY A 41 4.46 3.81 4.01
C GLY A 41 2.98 4.13 3.84
N ILE A 42 2.65 5.40 3.74
CA ILE A 42 1.31 5.93 3.44
C ILE A 42 1.42 7.16 2.55
N GLY A 43 0.31 7.51 1.90
CA GLY A 43 0.23 8.72 1.08
C GLY A 43 0.45 8.47 -0.41
N SER A 44 0.89 9.49 -1.13
CA SER A 44 0.96 9.53 -2.60
C SER A 44 2.35 9.96 -3.09
N THR A 45 2.53 9.97 -4.41
CA THR A 45 3.74 10.51 -5.06
C THR A 45 3.97 12.01 -4.85
N THR A 46 2.99 12.75 -4.36
CA THR A 46 3.11 14.19 -4.06
C THR A 46 3.06 14.53 -2.59
N ALA A 47 2.68 13.55 -1.75
CA ALA A 47 2.64 13.70 -0.30
C ALA A 47 2.71 12.31 0.32
N GLY A 48 3.91 11.85 0.66
CA GLY A 48 4.19 10.54 1.23
C GLY A 48 4.72 10.61 2.66
N LEU A 49 4.61 9.52 3.39
CA LEU A 49 5.22 9.33 4.69
C LEU A 49 5.77 7.90 4.76
N VAL A 50 7.03 7.75 5.19
CA VAL A 50 7.69 6.46 5.45
C VAL A 50 8.23 6.47 6.86
N PHE A 51 7.91 5.42 7.63
CA PHE A 51 8.25 5.39 9.06
C PHE A 51 8.67 4.01 9.54
N GLY A 52 9.50 4.01 10.58
CA GLY A 52 10.09 2.81 11.16
C GLY A 52 11.04 2.09 10.19
N GLY A 53 11.14 0.81 10.34
CA GLY A 53 11.99 -0.05 9.52
C GLY A 53 13.27 -0.49 10.22
N SER A 54 14.08 -1.25 9.49
CA SER A 54 15.37 -1.76 9.97
C SER A 54 16.50 -1.24 9.08
N SER A 55 17.37 -0.46 9.71
CA SER A 55 18.68 -0.02 9.16
C SER A 55 19.75 -0.43 10.16
N PRO A 56 19.93 -1.74 10.42
CA PRO A 56 20.41 -2.28 11.70
C PRO A 56 21.09 -1.25 12.60
N PRO A 57 20.52 -0.92 13.78
CA PRO A 57 19.35 -1.53 14.42
C PRO A 57 18.00 -1.09 13.84
N VAL A 58 16.88 -1.57 14.39
CA VAL A 58 15.53 -1.08 14.11
C VAL A 58 15.44 0.40 14.50
N VAL A 59 14.76 1.20 13.68
CA VAL A 59 14.70 2.65 13.84
C VAL A 59 13.26 3.16 14.04
N ALA A 60 13.14 4.36 14.59
CA ALA A 60 11.89 5.08 14.75
C ALA A 60 11.68 6.16 13.68
N ILE A 61 12.66 6.36 12.82
CA ILE A 61 12.74 7.48 11.86
C ILE A 61 11.49 7.57 11.01
N THR A 62 10.97 8.79 10.90
CA THR A 62 9.88 9.13 9.99
C THR A 62 10.35 10.18 8.99
N GLU A 63 10.17 9.91 7.72
CA GLU A 63 10.46 10.86 6.62
C GLU A 63 9.19 11.18 5.84
N SER A 64 8.97 12.45 5.54
CA SER A 64 7.87 12.94 4.71
C SER A 64 8.36 13.32 3.32
N TYR A 65 7.55 13.04 2.30
CA TYR A 65 7.81 13.32 0.87
C TYR A 65 6.93 14.44 0.36
N ASP A 66 7.52 15.40 -0.34
CA ASP A 66 6.82 16.54 -0.93
C ASP A 66 6.60 16.41 -2.45
N GLY A 67 6.91 15.25 -3.03
CA GLY A 67 6.91 14.99 -4.47
C GLY A 67 8.26 15.22 -5.14
N THR A 68 9.28 15.59 -4.37
CA THR A 68 10.64 15.86 -4.90
C THR A 68 11.72 15.32 -3.99
N SER A 69 11.54 15.52 -2.67
CA SER A 69 12.54 15.18 -1.66
C SER A 69 11.90 14.64 -0.38
N TRP A 70 12.66 13.80 0.32
CA TRP A 70 12.32 13.33 1.66
C TRP A 70 12.95 14.22 2.72
N THR A 71 12.18 14.50 3.77
CA THR A 71 12.63 15.29 4.92
C THR A 71 12.25 14.57 6.20
N GLU A 72 13.20 14.40 7.14
CA GLU A 72 12.93 13.83 8.46
C GLU A 72 11.98 14.75 9.24
N VAL A 73 10.98 14.11 9.86
CA VAL A 73 9.93 14.77 10.66
C VAL A 73 9.86 14.12 12.05
N GLY A 74 8.77 14.28 12.79
CA GLY A 74 8.63 13.68 14.13
C GLY A 74 8.66 12.15 14.07
N ASP A 75 9.56 11.52 14.83
CA ASP A 75 9.75 10.07 14.86
C ASP A 75 8.65 9.33 15.64
N LEU A 76 8.50 8.01 15.35
CA LEU A 76 7.74 7.09 16.21
C LEU A 76 8.25 7.18 17.65
N ASN A 77 7.37 7.00 18.64
CA ASN A 77 7.75 6.99 20.06
C ASN A 77 8.66 5.81 20.41
N ALA A 78 8.61 4.74 19.62
CA ALA A 78 9.49 3.59 19.77
C ALA A 78 9.94 3.06 18.40
N PRO A 79 11.19 2.56 18.27
CA PRO A 79 11.65 1.89 17.05
C PRO A 79 10.72 0.72 16.70
N GLN A 80 10.29 0.63 15.44
CA GLN A 80 9.37 -0.41 14.95
C GLN A 80 9.74 -0.84 13.54
N ASN A 81 9.52 -2.12 13.22
CA ASN A 81 9.65 -2.66 11.86
C ASN A 81 8.63 -3.78 11.63
N ALA A 82 8.44 -4.17 10.38
CA ALA A 82 7.47 -5.21 9.99
C ALA A 82 6.03 -4.90 10.46
N GLN A 83 5.74 -3.63 10.65
CA GLN A 83 4.43 -3.10 11.00
C GLN A 83 3.58 -2.91 9.74
N ALA A 84 2.26 -2.84 9.93
CA ALA A 84 1.34 -2.33 8.94
C ALA A 84 1.07 -0.83 9.14
N SER A 85 0.52 -0.21 8.12
CA SER A 85 0.13 1.20 8.10
C SER A 85 -1.31 1.36 7.65
N ALA A 86 -1.92 2.48 7.99
CA ALA A 86 -3.21 2.91 7.48
C ALA A 86 -3.31 4.44 7.46
N GLY A 87 -4.22 4.96 6.65
CA GLY A 87 -4.59 6.36 6.66
C GLY A 87 -3.82 7.25 5.71
N THR A 88 -3.67 8.51 6.08
CA THR A 88 -3.12 9.58 5.25
C THR A 88 -1.93 10.27 5.91
N THR A 89 -1.23 11.13 5.18
CA THR A 89 -0.12 11.94 5.70
C THR A 89 -0.52 12.98 6.75
N THR A 90 -1.81 13.16 7.02
CA THR A 90 -2.32 14.04 8.08
C THR A 90 -3.10 13.29 9.16
N SER A 91 -3.40 11.99 8.94
CA SER A 91 -4.15 11.14 9.85
C SER A 91 -3.74 9.69 9.60
N GLY A 92 -2.54 9.32 10.03
CA GLY A 92 -1.91 8.04 9.78
C GLY A 92 -1.83 7.15 11.00
N MET A 93 -1.59 5.87 10.77
CA MET A 93 -1.43 4.85 11.80
C MET A 93 -0.23 3.96 11.49
N SER A 94 0.55 3.65 12.53
CA SER A 94 1.48 2.52 12.59
C SER A 94 0.92 1.48 13.55
N ALA A 95 0.73 0.25 13.12
CA ALA A 95 0.14 -0.78 13.96
C ALA A 95 0.87 -2.12 13.83
N LEU A 96 0.92 -2.88 14.94
CA LEU A 96 1.57 -4.18 15.01
C LEU A 96 3.10 -4.09 14.82
N GLY A 97 3.74 -5.19 14.42
CA GLY A 97 5.16 -5.22 14.07
C GLY A 97 6.00 -6.16 14.93
N ALA A 98 7.29 -6.23 14.62
CA ALA A 98 8.22 -7.21 15.18
C ALA A 98 8.71 -6.87 16.60
N GLN A 99 8.55 -5.64 17.06
CA GLN A 99 9.04 -5.24 18.38
C GLN A 99 8.00 -5.56 19.46
N SER A 100 8.50 -6.06 20.60
CA SER A 100 7.62 -6.38 21.75
C SER A 100 6.94 -5.11 22.28
N PRO A 101 5.62 -5.15 22.55
CA PRO A 101 4.73 -6.34 22.58
C PRO A 101 4.12 -6.75 21.23
N GLY A 102 4.47 -6.16 20.08
CA GLY A 102 3.96 -6.56 18.77
C GLY A 102 2.50 -6.19 18.46
N SER A 103 1.83 -5.53 19.40
CA SER A 103 0.46 -5.03 19.30
C SER A 103 0.37 -3.50 19.43
N ASN A 104 1.52 -2.83 19.45
CA ASN A 104 1.58 -1.36 19.57
C ASN A 104 0.86 -0.68 18.42
N VAL A 105 0.22 0.43 18.74
CA VAL A 105 -0.40 1.33 17.79
C VAL A 105 0.03 2.75 18.10
N GLU A 106 0.46 3.46 17.07
CA GLU A 106 0.77 4.89 17.15
C GLU A 106 -0.01 5.65 16.08
N ASP A 107 -0.52 6.82 16.44
CA ASP A 107 -1.29 7.71 15.59
C ASP A 107 -0.46 8.91 15.15
N TRP A 108 -0.45 9.19 13.86
CA TRP A 108 0.13 10.37 13.24
C TRP A 108 -0.92 11.47 13.04
N ASN A 109 -0.63 12.69 13.46
CA ASN A 109 -1.53 13.83 13.34
C ASN A 109 -1.13 14.86 12.29
N GLY A 110 -0.17 14.53 11.44
CA GLY A 110 0.42 15.43 10.43
C GLY A 110 1.73 16.07 10.88
N THR A 111 2.12 15.96 12.15
CA THR A 111 3.36 16.56 12.70
C THR A 111 4.11 15.67 13.67
N SER A 112 3.41 14.82 14.41
CA SER A 112 4.01 13.96 15.45
C SER A 112 3.23 12.67 15.62
N TRP A 113 3.90 11.65 16.13
CA TRP A 113 3.31 10.39 16.56
C TRP A 113 2.88 10.43 18.03
N THR A 114 1.79 9.81 18.33
CA THR A 114 1.25 9.64 19.69
C THR A 114 0.84 8.19 19.87
N SER A 115 1.25 7.59 21.00
CA SER A 115 0.83 6.23 21.34
C SER A 115 -0.69 6.16 21.47
N ASN A 116 -1.31 5.27 20.70
CA ASN A 116 -2.73 5.00 20.78
C ASN A 116 -3.00 4.14 22.04
N PRO A 117 -3.99 4.49 22.89
CA PRO A 117 -4.30 3.71 24.08
C PRO A 117 -4.92 2.33 23.78
N HIS A 118 -5.33 2.09 22.54
CA HIS A 118 -6.00 0.87 22.08
C HIS A 118 -5.04 0.01 21.26
N SER A 119 -4.35 -0.92 21.92
CA SER A 119 -3.52 -1.91 21.24
C SER A 119 -4.37 -2.90 20.44
N ALA A 120 -3.81 -3.43 19.34
CA ALA A 120 -4.43 -4.53 18.62
C ALA A 120 -4.58 -5.76 19.56
N ASN A 121 -5.62 -6.57 19.34
CA ASN A 121 -5.92 -7.71 20.24
C ASN A 121 -4.88 -8.81 20.12
N SER A 122 -4.32 -9.02 18.92
CA SER A 122 -3.37 -10.10 18.65
C SER A 122 -2.03 -9.57 18.18
N PRO A 123 -0.95 -9.66 19.00
CA PRO A 123 0.39 -9.25 18.60
C PRO A 123 0.88 -10.07 17.42
N ARG A 124 1.36 -9.39 16.35
CA ARG A 124 1.91 -10.06 15.17
C ARG A 124 2.77 -9.12 14.32
N GLN A 125 3.59 -9.72 13.46
CA GLN A 125 4.47 -9.01 12.52
C GLN A 125 4.18 -9.43 11.07
N PHE A 126 4.61 -8.61 10.12
CA PHE A 126 4.40 -8.82 8.69
C PHE A 126 2.93 -8.98 8.28
N PRO A 127 1.98 -8.25 8.88
CA PRO A 127 0.60 -8.22 8.39
C PRO A 127 0.50 -7.36 7.12
N GLY A 128 -0.56 -7.55 6.36
CA GLY A 128 -1.08 -6.53 5.45
C GLY A 128 -1.96 -5.55 6.21
N GLY A 129 -2.01 -4.30 5.77
CA GLY A 129 -2.88 -3.32 6.40
C GLY A 129 -3.05 -2.07 5.58
N ASP A 130 -4.20 -1.42 5.74
CA ASP A 130 -4.55 -0.12 5.17
C ASP A 130 -5.85 0.38 5.82
N GLY A 131 -6.31 1.55 5.42
CA GLY A 131 -7.53 2.17 5.92
C GLY A 131 -7.67 3.63 5.53
N ALA A 132 -8.82 4.20 5.80
CA ALA A 132 -9.11 5.58 5.43
C ALA A 132 -8.39 6.63 6.29
N SER A 133 -8.05 6.27 7.54
CA SER A 133 -7.42 7.17 8.52
C SER A 133 -6.92 6.38 9.73
N ASN A 134 -6.26 7.06 10.67
CA ASN A 134 -5.90 6.49 11.98
C ASN A 134 -7.12 6.13 12.86
N ASN A 135 -8.33 6.42 12.44
CA ASN A 135 -9.58 6.05 13.13
C ASN A 135 -10.39 4.98 12.36
N SER A 136 -9.88 4.48 11.25
CA SER A 136 -10.55 3.47 10.43
C SER A 136 -9.50 2.67 9.67
N ALA A 137 -9.08 1.55 10.24
CA ALA A 137 -8.00 0.71 9.74
C ALA A 137 -8.36 -0.77 9.76
N LEU A 138 -7.78 -1.54 8.85
CA LEU A 138 -7.86 -3.00 8.79
C LEU A 138 -6.46 -3.58 8.73
N MET A 139 -6.20 -4.58 9.59
CA MET A 139 -4.95 -5.34 9.62
C MET A 139 -5.26 -6.82 9.44
N VAL A 140 -4.53 -7.48 8.55
CA VAL A 140 -4.83 -8.86 8.15
C VAL A 140 -3.57 -9.71 8.02
N GLY A 141 -3.69 -10.99 8.38
CA GLY A 141 -2.59 -11.93 8.29
C GLY A 141 -1.48 -11.65 9.31
N GLY A 142 -0.28 -12.09 8.99
CA GLY A 142 0.90 -11.91 9.83
C GLY A 142 1.27 -13.15 10.63
N GLU A 143 2.38 -13.06 11.37
CA GLU A 143 2.88 -14.15 12.22
C GLU A 143 3.13 -13.69 13.66
N PRO A 144 3.05 -14.56 14.69
CA PRO A 144 2.85 -15.99 14.57
C PRO A 144 1.42 -16.39 14.22
N SER A 145 1.22 -17.68 13.94
CA SER A 145 -0.10 -18.29 13.71
C SER A 145 -1.15 -17.79 14.75
N PRO A 146 -2.44 -17.59 14.31
CA PRO A 146 -3.04 -18.19 13.10
C PRO A 146 -3.01 -17.32 11.84
N GLY A 147 -2.04 -16.62 11.48
CA GLY A 147 -1.78 -15.95 10.19
C GLY A 147 -2.95 -15.57 9.24
N ALA A 148 -4.18 -15.86 9.64
CA ALA A 148 -5.41 -15.56 8.92
C ALA A 148 -6.20 -14.39 9.53
N LEU A 149 -5.84 -13.98 10.75
CA LEU A 149 -6.61 -13.03 11.54
C LEU A 149 -6.83 -11.71 10.79
N THR A 150 -8.06 -11.21 10.89
CA THR A 150 -8.43 -9.87 10.47
C THR A 150 -8.93 -9.08 11.67
N GLU A 151 -8.35 -7.92 11.91
CA GLU A 151 -8.80 -6.97 12.93
C GLU A 151 -9.12 -5.62 12.31
N ILE A 152 -10.24 -5.04 12.72
CA ILE A 152 -10.71 -3.73 12.28
C ILE A 152 -10.69 -2.78 13.46
N TYR A 153 -10.12 -1.58 13.25
CA TYR A 153 -10.12 -0.46 14.18
C TYR A 153 -11.19 0.56 13.77
N ASP A 154 -12.05 0.96 14.71
CA ASP A 154 -13.15 1.90 14.49
C ASP A 154 -12.90 3.30 15.10
N GLY A 155 -11.69 3.57 15.56
CA GLY A 155 -11.30 4.79 16.26
C GLY A 155 -11.40 4.70 17.80
N SER A 156 -11.96 3.60 18.31
CA SER A 156 -12.14 3.37 19.75
C SER A 156 -11.73 1.98 20.22
N SER A 157 -11.83 0.99 19.35
CA SER A 157 -11.51 -0.40 19.68
C SER A 157 -11.10 -1.21 18.44
N TRP A 158 -10.31 -2.26 18.69
CA TRP A 158 -10.02 -3.31 17.71
C TRP A 158 -11.02 -4.45 17.85
N THR A 159 -11.61 -4.87 16.75
CA THR A 159 -12.58 -5.96 16.68
C THR A 159 -12.12 -7.00 15.66
N GLU A 160 -12.11 -8.26 16.08
CA GLU A 160 -11.86 -9.39 15.17
C GLU A 160 -13.03 -9.53 14.19
N SER A 161 -12.73 -9.78 12.94
CA SER A 161 -13.70 -9.96 11.85
C SER A 161 -13.47 -11.32 11.17
N GLY A 162 -14.08 -11.55 10.01
CA GLY A 162 -13.88 -12.78 9.24
C GLY A 162 -12.41 -12.96 8.83
N ASP A 163 -11.88 -14.16 9.01
CA ASP A 163 -10.50 -14.52 8.70
C ASP A 163 -10.26 -14.77 7.21
N LEU A 164 -9.01 -14.60 6.75
CA LEU A 164 -8.57 -15.06 5.43
C LEU A 164 -8.88 -16.56 5.25
N ASN A 165 -9.23 -16.97 4.04
CA ASN A 165 -9.40 -18.36 3.69
C ASN A 165 -8.05 -19.10 3.73
N THR A 166 -6.95 -18.42 3.39
CA THR A 166 -5.60 -18.96 3.42
C THR A 166 -4.74 -18.14 4.39
N ALA A 167 -4.31 -18.76 5.50
CA ALA A 167 -3.42 -18.12 6.48
C ALA A 167 -2.06 -17.80 5.86
N ARG A 168 -1.60 -16.55 5.98
CA ARG A 168 -0.32 -16.09 5.41
C ARG A 168 0.24 -14.86 6.11
N ASN A 169 1.53 -14.66 5.97
CA ASN A 169 2.28 -13.47 6.41
C ASN A 169 3.07 -12.87 5.24
N GLN A 170 3.72 -11.74 5.43
CA GLN A 170 4.52 -11.08 4.40
C GLN A 170 3.70 -10.71 3.15
N LEU A 171 2.41 -10.58 3.33
CA LEU A 171 1.44 -10.23 2.30
C LEU A 171 1.33 -8.70 2.18
N ALA A 172 0.83 -8.23 1.06
CA ALA A 172 0.38 -6.86 0.92
C ALA A 172 -1.14 -6.77 1.01
N GLY A 173 -1.62 -5.62 1.46
CA GLY A 173 -3.04 -5.34 1.53
C GLY A 173 -3.33 -3.86 1.29
N THR A 174 -4.45 -3.57 0.65
CA THR A 174 -4.88 -2.19 0.39
C THR A 174 -6.40 -2.06 0.32
N GLY A 175 -6.91 -0.90 0.69
CA GLY A 175 -8.33 -0.61 0.67
C GLY A 175 -8.84 0.04 1.96
N ILE A 176 -10.13 -0.14 2.21
CA ILE A 176 -10.80 0.35 3.41
C ILE A 176 -11.47 -0.80 4.17
N THR A 177 -11.92 -0.55 5.38
CA THR A 177 -12.52 -1.56 6.28
C THR A 177 -13.74 -2.30 5.73
N THR A 178 -14.36 -1.82 4.68
CA THR A 178 -15.53 -2.45 4.03
C THR A 178 -15.26 -2.93 2.59
N ALA A 179 -14.06 -2.67 2.06
CA ALA A 179 -13.66 -3.06 0.71
C ALA A 179 -12.13 -3.13 0.63
N PHE A 180 -11.56 -4.31 0.83
CA PHE A 180 -10.13 -4.53 0.95
C PHE A 180 -9.68 -5.66 0.03
N ILE A 181 -8.43 -5.65 -0.40
CA ILE A 181 -7.79 -6.77 -1.08
C ILE A 181 -6.48 -7.11 -0.38
N ALA A 182 -6.26 -8.40 -0.14
CA ALA A 182 -5.01 -8.97 0.34
C ALA A 182 -4.41 -9.83 -0.75
N MET A 183 -3.11 -9.71 -0.99
CA MET A 183 -2.45 -10.38 -2.11
C MET A 183 -1.04 -10.85 -1.75
N GLY A 184 -0.61 -11.95 -2.38
CA GLY A 184 0.71 -12.52 -2.21
C GLY A 184 0.96 -13.02 -0.78
N GLY A 185 2.22 -13.01 -0.38
CA GLY A 185 2.70 -13.48 0.91
C GLY A 185 3.54 -14.76 0.79
N ASN A 186 3.88 -15.33 1.94
CA ASN A 186 4.72 -16.53 2.02
C ASN A 186 4.10 -17.77 1.38
N THR A 187 2.81 -17.79 1.12
CA THR A 187 2.10 -18.89 0.45
C THR A 187 2.05 -18.75 -1.08
N GLY A 188 2.45 -17.62 -1.62
CA GLY A 188 2.59 -17.46 -3.07
C GLY A 188 1.76 -16.35 -3.70
N ALA A 189 0.85 -16.70 -4.61
CA ALA A 189 0.13 -15.77 -5.48
C ALA A 189 -1.29 -15.44 -5.00
N ASP A 190 -1.77 -16.08 -3.93
CA ASP A 190 -3.16 -16.01 -3.48
C ASP A 190 -3.64 -14.56 -3.34
N ALA A 191 -4.84 -14.30 -3.84
CA ALA A 191 -5.52 -13.03 -3.65
C ALA A 191 -6.94 -13.23 -3.11
N GLU A 192 -7.31 -12.39 -2.15
CA GLU A 192 -8.63 -12.43 -1.51
C GLU A 192 -9.17 -11.02 -1.34
N THR A 193 -10.47 -10.84 -1.55
CA THR A 193 -11.18 -9.58 -1.31
C THR A 193 -12.08 -9.66 -0.09
N PHE A 194 -12.16 -8.58 0.65
CA PHE A 194 -12.99 -8.43 1.87
C PHE A 194 -14.14 -7.45 1.63
N ASN A 195 -15.33 -7.81 2.09
CA ASN A 195 -16.56 -7.03 1.90
C ASN A 195 -17.05 -6.31 3.18
N GLY A 196 -16.21 -6.26 4.20
CA GLY A 196 -16.56 -5.71 5.52
C GLY A 196 -16.90 -6.79 6.56
N SER A 197 -17.06 -8.05 6.15
CA SER A 197 -17.38 -9.17 7.06
C SER A 197 -16.71 -10.49 6.70
N THR A 198 -16.53 -10.77 5.42
CA THR A 198 -15.98 -12.05 4.94
C THR A 198 -14.97 -11.85 3.82
N TRP A 199 -14.01 -12.76 3.75
CA TRP A 199 -13.06 -12.85 2.65
C TRP A 199 -13.56 -13.82 1.58
N THR A 200 -13.29 -13.47 0.34
CA THR A 200 -13.59 -14.29 -0.85
C THR A 200 -12.34 -14.39 -1.70
N ALA A 201 -11.92 -15.62 -2.00
CA ALA A 201 -10.83 -15.86 -2.94
C ALA A 201 -11.20 -15.32 -4.33
N VAL A 202 -10.26 -14.63 -4.95
CA VAL A 202 -10.37 -14.11 -6.30
C VAL A 202 -9.28 -14.70 -7.18
N THR A 203 -9.16 -14.26 -8.42
CA THR A 203 -8.06 -14.70 -9.31
C THR A 203 -6.72 -14.35 -8.67
N ASP A 204 -5.82 -15.33 -8.62
CA ASP A 204 -4.48 -15.18 -8.08
C ASP A 204 -3.61 -14.27 -8.95
N MET A 205 -2.59 -13.65 -8.36
CA MET A 205 -1.54 -12.93 -9.07
C MET A 205 -0.85 -13.86 -10.07
N ASN A 206 -0.36 -13.32 -11.18
CA ASN A 206 0.40 -14.13 -12.16
C ASN A 206 1.72 -14.64 -11.57
N THR A 207 2.31 -13.90 -10.63
CA THR A 207 3.58 -14.26 -10.01
C THR A 207 3.48 -14.15 -8.49
N GLY A 208 3.58 -15.31 -7.81
CA GLY A 208 3.60 -15.37 -6.35
C GLY A 208 4.87 -14.75 -5.77
N ARG A 209 4.72 -13.89 -4.75
CA ARG A 209 5.85 -13.24 -4.07
C ARG A 209 5.46 -12.76 -2.67
N ALA A 210 6.47 -12.76 -1.79
CA ALA A 210 6.37 -12.24 -0.42
C ALA A 210 6.99 -10.83 -0.33
N PHE A 211 6.75 -10.11 0.78
CA PHE A 211 7.32 -8.79 1.04
C PHE A 211 7.08 -7.77 -0.09
N LEU A 212 6.01 -7.96 -0.84
CA LEU A 212 5.57 -7.03 -1.86
C LEU A 212 4.86 -5.83 -1.22
N CYS A 213 4.67 -4.78 -2.00
CA CYS A 213 3.82 -3.64 -1.65
C CYS A 213 2.54 -3.65 -2.47
N ALA A 214 1.50 -3.06 -1.93
CA ALA A 214 0.24 -2.81 -2.61
C ALA A 214 -0.16 -1.36 -2.51
N SER A 215 -0.90 -0.88 -3.48
CA SER A 215 -1.51 0.44 -3.46
C SER A 215 -2.89 0.38 -4.10
N CYS A 216 -3.79 1.29 -3.70
CA CYS A 216 -5.06 1.60 -4.32
C CYS A 216 -6.30 1.00 -3.62
N THR A 217 -7.22 0.38 -4.35
CA THR A 217 -8.51 -0.10 -3.81
C THR A 217 -8.71 -1.58 -4.10
N SER A 218 -9.68 -2.20 -3.45
CA SER A 218 -10.03 -3.60 -3.69
C SER A 218 -10.53 -3.91 -5.11
N SER A 219 -10.95 -2.91 -5.85
CA SER A 219 -11.42 -3.07 -7.24
C SER A 219 -10.39 -2.64 -8.29
N LEU A 220 -9.37 -1.86 -7.90
CA LEU A 220 -8.31 -1.38 -8.77
C LEU A 220 -7.03 -1.33 -7.94
N ALA A 221 -6.21 -2.37 -7.96
CA ALA A 221 -5.00 -2.45 -7.16
C ALA A 221 -3.73 -2.58 -8.01
N LEU A 222 -2.61 -2.19 -7.42
CA LEU A 222 -1.28 -2.52 -7.88
C LEU A 222 -0.60 -3.39 -6.83
N GLY A 223 0.03 -4.50 -7.27
CA GLY A 223 0.97 -5.27 -6.48
C GLY A 223 2.35 -5.16 -7.11
N PHE A 224 3.36 -4.70 -6.38
CA PHE A 224 4.68 -4.42 -6.93
C PHE A 224 5.81 -4.81 -5.99
N ALA A 225 6.99 -5.02 -6.54
CA ALA A 225 8.17 -5.48 -5.81
C ALA A 225 8.00 -6.89 -5.19
N GLY A 226 8.86 -7.29 -4.26
CA GLY A 226 8.75 -8.52 -3.47
C GLY A 226 9.95 -9.44 -3.57
N ASP A 227 9.90 -10.57 -2.85
CA ASP A 227 10.97 -11.57 -2.78
C ASP A 227 10.80 -12.61 -3.93
N PRO A 228 11.89 -12.99 -4.62
CA PRO A 228 13.26 -12.50 -4.49
C PRO A 228 13.54 -11.27 -5.39
N ASP A 229 13.81 -10.12 -4.82
CA ASP A 229 14.29 -8.87 -5.47
C ASP A 229 13.61 -8.55 -6.82
N ARG A 230 12.30 -8.72 -6.87
CA ARG A 230 11.55 -8.63 -8.12
C ARG A 230 11.15 -7.20 -8.44
N ALA A 231 11.32 -6.83 -9.71
CA ALA A 231 10.85 -5.57 -10.25
C ALA A 231 9.37 -5.60 -10.67
N ILE A 232 8.76 -6.77 -10.69
CA ILE A 232 7.45 -7.03 -11.28
C ILE A 232 6.38 -6.14 -10.66
N THR A 233 5.56 -5.55 -11.54
CA THR A 233 4.33 -4.83 -11.18
C THR A 233 3.15 -5.46 -11.87
N GLU A 234 2.12 -5.82 -11.11
CA GLU A 234 0.85 -6.33 -11.61
C GLU A 234 -0.30 -5.40 -11.23
N SER A 235 -1.21 -5.17 -12.14
CA SER A 235 -2.41 -4.38 -11.97
C SER A 235 -3.65 -5.27 -11.92
N TRP A 236 -4.49 -5.06 -10.91
CA TRP A 236 -5.80 -5.69 -10.71
C TRP A 236 -6.91 -4.79 -11.23
N ASP A 237 -7.83 -5.32 -12.02
CA ASP A 237 -8.96 -4.60 -12.61
C ASP A 237 -10.33 -4.95 -11.98
N GLY A 238 -10.32 -5.67 -10.86
CA GLY A 238 -11.52 -6.21 -10.22
C GLY A 238 -11.87 -7.64 -10.63
N SER A 239 -11.18 -8.21 -11.63
CA SER A 239 -11.44 -9.56 -12.17
C SER A 239 -10.18 -10.35 -12.52
N SER A 240 -9.12 -9.67 -12.94
CA SER A 240 -7.88 -10.29 -13.41
C SER A 240 -6.65 -9.44 -13.10
N TRP A 241 -5.49 -10.12 -13.03
CA TRP A 241 -4.18 -9.49 -12.91
C TRP A 241 -3.52 -9.39 -14.28
N THR A 242 -2.91 -8.23 -14.53
CA THR A 242 -2.14 -7.97 -15.76
C THR A 242 -0.78 -7.42 -15.35
N GLU A 243 0.31 -8.04 -15.87
CA GLU A 243 1.65 -7.48 -15.73
C GLU A 243 1.75 -6.17 -16.51
N VAL A 244 2.30 -5.15 -15.85
CA VAL A 244 2.48 -3.81 -16.40
C VAL A 244 3.96 -3.43 -16.32
N ALA A 245 4.32 -2.15 -16.54
CA ALA A 245 5.73 -1.76 -16.54
C ALA A 245 6.39 -2.00 -15.17
N ASP A 246 7.57 -2.60 -15.18
CA ASP A 246 8.34 -2.97 -14.01
C ASP A 246 9.10 -1.79 -13.40
N LEU A 247 9.43 -1.92 -12.11
CA LEU A 247 10.42 -1.10 -11.42
C LEU A 247 11.77 -1.15 -12.13
N ALA A 248 12.53 -0.06 -12.11
CA ALA A 248 13.89 -0.04 -12.63
C ALA A 248 14.84 -0.92 -11.80
N THR A 249 14.55 -1.07 -10.51
CA THR A 249 15.35 -1.89 -9.59
C THR A 249 14.45 -2.82 -8.77
N GLY A 250 14.57 -4.13 -9.03
CA GLY A 250 13.89 -5.16 -8.25
C GLY A 250 14.36 -5.18 -6.80
N ARG A 251 13.41 -5.15 -5.85
CA ARG A 251 13.68 -5.16 -4.41
C ARG A 251 12.49 -5.68 -3.61
N GLU A 252 12.75 -6.05 -2.36
CA GLU A 252 11.77 -6.53 -1.42
C GLU A 252 11.67 -5.61 -0.19
N ALA A 253 10.61 -5.79 0.60
CA ALA A 253 10.47 -5.19 1.93
C ALA A 253 10.61 -3.65 1.96
N GLY A 254 10.25 -3.00 0.88
CA GLY A 254 10.15 -1.55 0.79
C GLY A 254 8.88 -1.01 1.46
N ALA A 255 8.75 0.31 1.45
CA ALA A 255 7.56 1.02 1.91
C ALA A 255 6.76 1.51 0.69
N GLY A 256 5.52 1.08 0.57
CA GLY A 256 4.61 1.47 -0.51
C GLY A 256 3.64 2.57 -0.10
N SER A 257 3.10 3.26 -1.10
CA SER A 257 1.96 4.17 -0.91
C SER A 257 0.65 3.41 -0.71
N ASN A 258 -0.39 4.12 -0.25
CA ASN A 258 -1.74 3.58 -0.04
C ASN A 258 -2.85 4.45 -0.64
N VAL A 259 -2.58 5.11 -1.76
CA VAL A 259 -3.55 6.02 -2.39
C VAL A 259 -4.77 5.32 -3.00
N THR A 260 -5.84 6.07 -3.18
CA THR A 260 -7.03 5.61 -3.89
C THR A 260 -6.85 5.72 -5.42
N GLY A 261 -6.81 4.58 -6.10
CA GLY A 261 -6.72 4.49 -7.57
C GLY A 261 -5.31 4.11 -8.06
N ASN A 262 -5.24 3.16 -8.97
CA ASN A 262 -4.02 2.57 -9.52
C ASN A 262 -3.24 3.47 -10.50
N THR A 263 -3.46 4.77 -10.44
CA THR A 263 -2.84 5.75 -11.34
C THR A 263 -1.62 6.43 -10.76
N SER A 264 -1.35 6.23 -9.47
CA SER A 264 -0.23 6.81 -8.74
C SER A 264 0.17 5.86 -7.61
N ALA A 265 1.45 5.59 -7.45
CA ALA A 265 2.01 4.87 -6.31
C ALA A 265 3.49 5.23 -6.15
N PHE A 266 4.03 5.05 -4.97
CA PHE A 266 5.48 5.06 -4.78
C PHE A 266 5.96 3.77 -4.10
N LEU A 267 7.21 3.43 -4.36
CA LEU A 267 8.00 2.47 -3.59
C LEU A 267 9.27 3.16 -3.12
N ALA A 268 9.44 3.26 -1.83
CA ALA A 268 10.62 3.86 -1.21
C ALA A 268 11.35 2.84 -0.36
N SER A 269 12.68 2.93 -0.30
CA SER A 269 13.55 2.02 0.46
C SER A 269 13.47 0.55 0.01
N GLY A 270 13.90 -0.35 0.86
CA GLY A 270 13.86 -1.79 0.64
C GLY A 270 15.25 -2.46 0.67
N TYR A 271 15.28 -3.68 0.17
CA TYR A 271 16.47 -4.52 0.16
C TYR A 271 16.66 -5.18 -1.21
N THR A 272 17.87 -5.10 -1.73
CA THR A 272 18.33 -5.83 -2.91
C THR A 272 19.31 -6.92 -2.47
N THR A 273 20.57 -6.65 -2.47
CA THR A 273 21.66 -7.36 -1.76
C THR A 273 22.18 -6.52 -0.58
N THR A 274 21.77 -5.26 -0.54
CA THR A 274 22.03 -4.28 0.52
C THR A 274 20.76 -3.45 0.74
N LEU A 275 20.71 -2.70 1.85
CA LEU A 275 19.66 -1.72 2.07
C LEU A 275 19.77 -0.60 1.02
N VAL A 276 18.64 -0.17 0.49
CA VAL A 276 18.58 0.95 -0.45
C VAL A 276 17.71 2.08 0.09
N ALA A 277 17.99 3.31 -0.35
CA ALA A 277 17.22 4.51 -0.02
C ALA A 277 16.36 4.99 -1.18
N THR A 278 16.49 4.36 -2.35
CA THR A 278 15.86 4.81 -3.60
C THR A 278 14.35 4.82 -3.54
N THR A 279 13.77 5.82 -4.17
CA THR A 279 12.32 5.92 -4.41
C THR A 279 12.04 5.78 -5.90
N GLU A 280 11.01 5.03 -6.23
CA GLU A 280 10.42 4.99 -7.56
C GLU A 280 8.93 5.34 -7.48
N GLU A 281 8.46 6.08 -8.46
CA GLU A 281 7.10 6.61 -8.55
C GLU A 281 6.38 6.05 -9.77
N TRP A 282 5.22 5.46 -9.52
CA TRP A 282 4.31 5.00 -10.56
C TRP A 282 3.36 6.11 -10.96
N THR A 283 3.28 6.40 -12.24
CA THR A 283 2.30 7.33 -12.80
C THR A 283 1.67 6.78 -14.06
N VAL A 284 0.36 6.95 -14.19
CA VAL A 284 -0.36 6.66 -15.43
C VAL A 284 -0.61 7.98 -16.15
N PRO A 285 -0.04 8.19 -17.34
CA PRO A 285 -0.24 9.43 -18.08
C PRO A 285 -1.70 9.59 -18.46
N GLU A 286 -2.17 10.84 -18.40
CA GLU A 286 -3.51 11.17 -18.88
C GLU A 286 -3.58 11.04 -20.39
N SER A 287 -4.52 10.26 -20.90
CA SER A 287 -4.79 10.15 -22.33
C SER A 287 -6.16 10.74 -22.66
N LEU A 288 -6.22 11.59 -23.67
CA LEU A 288 -7.48 12.06 -24.23
C LEU A 288 -8.11 10.91 -25.03
N GLN A 289 -9.22 10.40 -24.54
CA GLN A 289 -10.04 9.42 -25.25
C GLN A 289 -11.13 10.15 -26.03
N THR A 290 -11.32 9.79 -27.29
CA THR A 290 -12.37 10.36 -28.12
C THR A 290 -13.51 9.34 -28.21
N LEU A 291 -14.67 9.67 -27.66
CA LEU A 291 -15.90 8.92 -27.91
C LEU A 291 -16.41 9.34 -29.30
N ALA A 292 -16.28 8.48 -30.29
CA ALA A 292 -16.98 8.67 -31.55
C ALA A 292 -18.47 8.42 -31.31
N SER A 293 -19.32 9.42 -31.53
CA SER A 293 -20.75 9.19 -31.61
C SER A 293 -21.02 8.43 -32.92
N THR A 294 -21.35 7.15 -32.82
CA THR A 294 -22.00 6.48 -33.97
C THR A 294 -23.43 6.98 -34.00
N ASN A 295 -23.70 8.05 -34.76
CA ASN A 295 -25.04 8.38 -35.18
C ASN A 295 -25.48 7.27 -36.15
N ALA A 296 -26.34 6.34 -35.66
CA ALA A 296 -27.14 5.51 -36.53
C ALA A 296 -28.41 6.26 -36.92
#